data_179e4e56105b8a16e3036f64a687c361
#
_entry.id   179e4e56105b8a16e3036f64a687c361
#
_cell.length_a   1.000
_cell.length_b   1.000
_cell.length_c   1.000
_cell.angle_alpha   90.00
_cell.angle_beta   90.00
_cell.angle_gamma   90.00
#
_symmetry.space_group_name_H-M   'P 1'
#
loop_
_entity.id
_entity.type
_entity.pdbx_description
1 polymer ?
#
loop_
_entity_poly.entity_id
_entity_poly.type
_entity_poly.pdbx_seq_one_letter_code
_entity_poly.pdbx_strand_id
1 'polypeptide(L)'
;MKKLHIINLGKMGGVERLFLQYINDTTDGSNQVLCISGDIGEEIRRQLPAHQPVTFANRLINALPLRCPQFLRKFLLKWKIERANADVVIVWDLVPGLAAKPKRSKLVYYDHGCSWRYPKNKKTLRFFAMLDGVISASHASKRVMELRFNLPCPNHVVINRIKTPAGIDNTPKTLSQPVRIGTASRLVSLKGISVSLLMMQELLRRGHDVTLEVAGKGPDRAAFEALADRLQLGDRITFSGYQDDVAGFFNRTHIYMSTPITEPFGLSCMESLYFGVPVIFPQVDGQPEAVKDGVCGIGLTPSVTIEQHRQLTDIEVDFPHEVYDPLTDSLVAPKLLSHIDCADAVEKLLERETYQTLSRNAQRYPAEHFNYAQFKVEFDDTLRSFIA
;
A
#
# COMPACT_ATOMS: atom_id res chain seq x y z
N MET A 1 -2.00 -9.02 26.62
CA MET A 1 -1.63 -9.88 25.47
C MET A 1 -0.26 -9.48 24.98
N LYS A 2 0.72 -10.40 25.07
CA LYS A 2 2.08 -10.19 24.57
C LYS A 2 2.13 -10.51 23.07
N LYS A 3 2.64 -9.59 22.25
CA LYS A 3 2.67 -9.68 20.80
C LYS A 3 4.11 -9.74 20.29
N LEU A 4 4.39 -10.66 19.36
CA LEU A 4 5.64 -10.69 18.61
C LEU A 4 5.34 -10.35 17.14
N HIS A 5 5.85 -9.23 16.68
CA HIS A 5 5.71 -8.79 15.29
C HIS A 5 6.89 -9.27 14.45
N ILE A 6 6.63 -10.06 13.43
CA ILE A 6 7.62 -10.48 12.42
C ILE A 6 7.38 -9.63 11.17
N ILE A 7 8.33 -8.76 10.87
CA ILE A 7 8.19 -7.76 9.80
C ILE A 7 9.53 -7.53 9.08
N ASN A 8 9.45 -7.06 7.84
CA ASN A 8 10.60 -6.59 7.08
C ASN A 8 10.74 -5.07 7.25
N LEU A 9 11.79 -4.62 7.90
CA LEU A 9 12.07 -3.19 8.13
C LEU A 9 13.22 -2.66 7.25
N GLY A 10 13.52 -3.32 6.15
CA GLY A 10 14.63 -2.91 5.27
C GLY A 10 14.33 -1.71 4.37
N LYS A 11 13.06 -1.48 4.02
CA LYS A 11 12.62 -0.37 3.15
C LYS A 11 11.25 0.12 3.59
N MET A 12 11.01 1.44 3.48
CA MET A 12 9.73 2.05 3.79
C MET A 12 8.68 1.72 2.71
N GLY A 13 7.48 1.36 3.15
CA GLY A 13 6.28 1.14 2.35
C GLY A 13 5.02 1.36 3.18
N GLY A 14 3.86 1.05 2.63
CA GLY A 14 2.57 1.22 3.33
C GLY A 14 2.44 0.35 4.59
N VAL A 15 2.94 -0.88 4.52
CA VAL A 15 2.92 -1.84 5.65
C VAL A 15 3.78 -1.33 6.81
N GLU A 16 5.01 -0.91 6.51
CA GLU A 16 5.96 -0.39 7.50
C GLU A 16 5.43 0.90 8.13
N ARG A 17 4.78 1.78 7.36
CA ARG A 17 4.13 2.99 7.89
C ARG A 17 3.02 2.66 8.89
N LEU A 18 2.10 1.76 8.53
CA LEU A 18 1.03 1.35 9.42
C LEU A 18 1.57 0.69 10.69
N PHE A 19 2.58 -0.18 10.53
CA PHE A 19 3.28 -0.80 11.66
C PHE A 19 3.91 0.25 12.58
N LEU A 20 4.62 1.24 12.04
CA LEU A 20 5.24 2.31 12.83
C LEU A 20 4.19 3.15 13.57
N GLN A 21 3.07 3.48 12.94
CA GLN A 21 1.97 4.18 13.61
C GLN A 21 1.43 3.33 14.77
N TYR A 22 1.22 2.03 14.55
CA TYR A 22 0.72 1.12 15.57
C TYR A 22 1.68 0.98 16.75
N ILE A 23 3.00 0.75 16.49
CA ILE A 23 3.99 0.51 17.53
C ILE A 23 4.30 1.78 18.35
N ASN A 24 4.26 2.97 17.71
CA ASN A 24 4.45 4.25 18.41
C ASN A 24 3.29 4.58 19.36
N ASP A 25 2.10 4.04 19.11
CA ASP A 25 0.91 4.26 19.95
C ASP A 25 0.73 3.25 21.06
N THR A 26 1.57 2.21 21.12
CA THR A 26 1.46 1.14 22.10
C THR A 26 2.70 1.14 22.97
N THR A 27 2.62 1.79 24.13
CA THR A 27 3.77 2.00 25.04
C THR A 27 3.77 1.09 26.26
N ASP A 28 2.85 0.12 26.33
CA ASP A 28 2.65 -0.78 27.46
C ASP A 28 3.69 -1.92 27.58
N GLY A 29 4.70 -1.94 26.73
CA GLY A 29 5.72 -2.99 26.70
C GLY A 29 5.24 -4.36 26.20
N SER A 30 3.99 -4.45 25.70
CA SER A 30 3.41 -5.71 25.23
C SER A 30 3.94 -6.16 23.86
N ASN A 31 4.63 -5.28 23.12
CA ASN A 31 5.10 -5.52 21.77
C ASN A 31 6.59 -5.87 21.73
N GLN A 32 6.92 -6.92 21.00
CA GLN A 32 8.27 -7.32 20.64
C GLN A 32 8.39 -7.32 19.12
N VAL A 33 9.54 -6.91 18.60
CA VAL A 33 9.76 -6.79 17.14
C VAL A 33 10.92 -7.69 16.69
N LEU A 34 10.64 -8.54 15.72
CA LEU A 34 11.59 -9.44 15.08
C LEU A 34 11.69 -9.09 13.58
N CYS A 35 12.76 -8.40 13.23
CA CYS A 35 13.03 -7.95 11.88
C CYS A 35 13.62 -9.08 11.03
N ILE A 36 13.04 -9.33 9.85
CA ILE A 36 13.55 -10.35 8.91
C ILE A 36 14.67 -9.81 8.01
N SER A 37 14.69 -8.52 7.72
CA SER A 37 15.79 -7.90 6.96
C SER A 37 17.12 -7.99 7.72
N GLY A 38 18.20 -7.84 6.97
CA GLY A 38 19.55 -7.85 7.57
C GLY A 38 19.87 -6.58 8.35
N ASP A 39 19.16 -5.49 8.05
CA ASP A 39 19.27 -4.18 8.69
C ASP A 39 17.93 -3.43 8.61
N ILE A 40 17.83 -2.33 9.35
CA ILE A 40 16.67 -1.42 9.36
C ILE A 40 16.98 -0.25 8.44
N GLY A 41 16.08 0.06 7.53
CA GLY A 41 16.17 1.23 6.67
C GLY A 41 16.27 2.53 7.47
N GLU A 42 17.04 3.49 6.99
CA GLU A 42 17.30 4.75 7.72
C GLU A 42 16.01 5.53 8.01
N GLU A 43 15.11 5.61 7.05
CA GLU A 43 13.80 6.28 7.20
C GLU A 43 12.94 5.64 8.29
N ILE A 44 12.97 4.29 8.40
CA ILE A 44 12.27 3.54 9.44
C ILE A 44 12.93 3.75 10.79
N ARG A 45 14.26 3.71 10.84
CA ARG A 45 15.05 3.90 12.07
C ARG A 45 14.76 5.22 12.76
N ARG A 46 14.59 6.30 11.99
CA ARG A 46 14.24 7.63 12.51
C ARG A 46 12.85 7.68 13.16
N GLN A 47 11.93 6.81 12.73
CA GLN A 47 10.55 6.80 13.18
C GLN A 47 10.26 5.70 14.23
N LEU A 48 11.17 4.77 14.46
CA LEU A 48 11.04 3.77 15.52
C LEU A 48 11.16 4.42 16.90
N PRO A 49 10.27 4.06 17.85
CA PRO A 49 10.38 4.55 19.22
C PRO A 49 11.72 4.13 19.83
N ALA A 50 12.40 5.02 20.51
CA ALA A 50 13.71 4.75 21.13
C ALA A 50 13.67 3.61 22.18
N HIS A 51 12.50 3.41 22.80
CA HIS A 51 12.27 2.36 23.81
C HIS A 51 11.91 1.01 23.19
N GLN A 52 11.70 0.92 21.85
CA GLN A 52 11.30 -0.32 21.19
C GLN A 52 12.51 -1.11 20.70
N PRO A 53 12.94 -2.16 21.39
CA PRO A 53 14.04 -3.00 20.93
C PRO A 53 13.63 -3.80 19.70
N VAL A 54 14.50 -3.81 18.68
CA VAL A 54 14.33 -4.66 17.51
C VAL A 54 15.35 -5.78 17.53
N THR A 55 14.88 -7.02 17.44
CA THR A 55 15.73 -8.19 17.25
C THR A 55 15.76 -8.59 15.77
N PHE A 56 16.83 -9.26 15.33
CA PHE A 56 16.99 -9.69 13.93
C PHE A 56 16.84 -11.20 13.80
N ALA A 57 15.96 -11.64 12.91
CA ALA A 57 15.70 -13.06 12.69
C ALA A 57 16.92 -13.85 12.24
N ASN A 58 17.80 -13.20 11.48
CA ASN A 58 18.96 -13.84 10.80
C ASN A 58 20.30 -13.68 11.56
N ARG A 59 20.33 -13.00 12.70
CA ARG A 59 21.55 -12.80 13.49
C ARG A 59 21.59 -13.77 14.67
N LEU A 60 22.75 -14.38 14.91
CA LEU A 60 22.96 -15.21 16.10
C LEU A 60 22.98 -14.35 17.37
N ILE A 61 23.75 -13.25 17.34
CA ILE A 61 23.82 -12.23 18.39
C ILE A 61 23.29 -10.93 17.80
N ASN A 62 22.34 -10.32 18.48
CA ASN A 62 21.65 -9.12 17.96
C ASN A 62 22.60 -7.93 17.71
N ALA A 63 23.56 -7.75 18.62
CA ALA A 63 24.54 -6.66 18.54
C ALA A 63 25.58 -6.82 17.42
N LEU A 64 25.78 -8.02 16.92
CA LEU A 64 26.79 -8.30 15.90
C LEU A 64 26.11 -8.55 14.53
N PRO A 65 26.65 -8.01 13.41
CA PRO A 65 26.12 -8.20 12.08
C PRO A 65 26.36 -9.62 11.52
N LEU A 66 26.73 -10.57 12.37
CA LEU A 66 26.99 -11.96 11.99
C LEU A 66 25.68 -12.68 11.65
N ARG A 67 25.52 -12.97 10.37
CA ARG A 67 24.35 -13.69 9.85
C ARG A 67 24.50 -15.20 10.05
N CYS A 68 23.45 -15.82 10.55
CA CYS A 68 23.33 -17.28 10.63
C CYS A 68 23.39 -17.91 9.23
N PRO A 69 24.08 -19.05 9.05
CA PRO A 69 24.06 -19.83 7.82
C PRO A 69 22.62 -20.12 7.35
N GLN A 70 22.41 -20.08 6.03
CA GLN A 70 21.06 -20.11 5.45
C GLN A 70 20.24 -21.35 5.85
N PHE A 71 20.85 -22.51 5.96
CA PHE A 71 20.18 -23.77 6.32
C PHE A 71 19.70 -23.81 7.78
N LEU A 72 20.33 -23.03 8.68
CA LEU A 72 19.95 -22.94 10.08
C LEU A 72 18.90 -21.83 10.37
N ARG A 73 18.67 -20.88 9.46
CA ARG A 73 17.82 -19.71 9.70
C ARG A 73 16.40 -20.07 10.11
N LYS A 74 15.81 -21.11 9.51
CA LYS A 74 14.46 -21.57 9.85
C LYS A 74 14.34 -22.09 11.29
N PHE A 75 15.40 -22.72 11.81
CA PHE A 75 15.45 -23.21 13.18
C PHE A 75 15.73 -22.07 14.16
N LEU A 76 16.64 -21.16 13.80
CA LEU A 76 16.94 -19.97 14.59
C LEU A 76 15.69 -19.07 14.73
N LEU A 77 14.93 -18.85 13.65
CA LEU A 77 13.68 -18.10 13.68
C LEU A 77 12.69 -18.76 14.64
N LYS A 78 12.48 -20.07 14.53
CA LYS A 78 11.60 -20.80 15.46
C LYS A 78 12.05 -20.66 16.89
N TRP A 79 13.35 -20.85 17.18
CA TRP A 79 13.90 -20.70 18.52
C TRP A 79 13.68 -19.30 19.11
N LYS A 80 13.87 -18.24 18.30
CA LYS A 80 13.61 -16.85 18.73
C LYS A 80 12.14 -16.60 19.02
N ILE A 81 11.24 -17.14 18.22
CA ILE A 81 9.80 -17.06 18.44
C ILE A 81 9.43 -17.72 19.79
N GLU A 82 9.90 -18.94 20.03
CA GLU A 82 9.61 -19.66 21.29
C GLU A 82 10.18 -18.91 22.51
N ARG A 83 11.39 -18.31 22.36
CA ARG A 83 12.03 -17.54 23.44
C ARG A 83 11.30 -16.21 23.72
N ALA A 84 10.63 -15.62 22.77
CA ALA A 84 9.86 -14.40 22.93
C ALA A 84 8.69 -14.58 23.91
N ASN A 85 8.21 -15.80 24.11
CA ASN A 85 7.11 -16.16 25.00
C ASN A 85 5.89 -15.22 24.83
N ALA A 86 5.52 -14.96 23.57
CA ALA A 86 4.39 -14.15 23.20
C ALA A 86 3.11 -14.99 23.12
N ASP A 87 1.97 -14.38 23.40
CA ASP A 87 0.66 -15.03 23.25
C ASP A 87 0.32 -15.20 21.76
N VAL A 88 0.69 -14.19 20.95
CA VAL A 88 0.47 -14.17 19.51
C VAL A 88 1.70 -13.72 18.75
N VAL A 89 1.97 -14.39 17.64
CA VAL A 89 3.00 -14.04 16.63
C VAL A 89 2.29 -13.51 15.40
N ILE A 90 2.53 -12.27 15.06
CA ILE A 90 1.91 -11.58 13.92
C ILE A 90 2.96 -11.45 12.81
N VAL A 91 2.69 -12.06 11.68
CA VAL A 91 3.57 -11.99 10.50
C VAL A 91 3.01 -10.96 9.52
N TRP A 92 3.73 -9.87 9.35
CA TRP A 92 3.33 -8.74 8.51
C TRP A 92 3.75 -8.95 7.06
N ASP A 93 2.79 -9.35 6.25
CA ASP A 93 2.86 -9.34 4.77
C ASP A 93 4.10 -10.03 4.18
N LEU A 94 4.50 -11.18 4.73
CA LEU A 94 5.62 -11.97 4.24
C LEU A 94 5.46 -13.46 4.54
N VAL A 95 6.12 -14.33 3.78
CA VAL A 95 6.17 -15.77 4.05
C VAL A 95 7.54 -16.15 4.65
N PRO A 96 7.65 -16.22 5.98
CA PRO A 96 8.93 -16.55 6.62
C PRO A 96 9.30 -18.01 6.41
N GLY A 97 10.60 -18.28 6.37
CA GLY A 97 11.12 -19.64 6.42
C GLY A 97 11.02 -20.20 7.84
N LEU A 98 9.88 -20.77 8.20
CA LEU A 98 9.65 -21.35 9.54
C LEU A 98 9.76 -22.87 9.53
N ALA A 99 10.52 -23.44 10.46
CA ALA A 99 10.75 -24.89 10.54
C ALA A 99 9.48 -25.67 10.92
N ALA A 100 8.70 -25.14 11.88
CA ALA A 100 7.42 -25.69 12.31
C ALA A 100 6.59 -24.59 13.02
N LYS A 101 5.30 -24.84 13.19
CA LYS A 101 4.39 -24.00 13.95
C LYS A 101 4.93 -23.74 15.37
N PRO A 102 4.82 -22.52 15.93
CA PRO A 102 5.11 -22.24 17.34
C PRO A 102 4.25 -23.10 18.27
N LYS A 103 4.83 -23.55 19.39
CA LYS A 103 4.12 -24.45 20.32
C LYS A 103 3.19 -23.72 21.30
N ARG A 104 3.57 -22.50 21.69
CA ARG A 104 2.89 -21.75 22.77
C ARG A 104 2.15 -20.53 22.27
N SER A 105 2.53 -20.00 21.12
CA SER A 105 1.97 -18.79 20.53
C SER A 105 1.02 -19.13 19.39
N LYS A 106 -0.07 -18.42 19.26
CA LYS A 106 -0.89 -18.43 18.04
C LYS A 106 -0.14 -17.73 16.91
N LEU A 107 -0.17 -18.30 15.74
CA LEU A 107 0.49 -17.77 14.53
C LEU A 107 -0.55 -17.11 13.63
N VAL A 108 -0.50 -15.79 13.52
CA VAL A 108 -1.43 -14.98 12.73
C VAL A 108 -0.69 -14.32 11.58
N TYR A 109 -1.24 -14.40 10.39
CA TYR A 109 -0.76 -13.71 9.21
C TYR A 109 -1.58 -12.44 8.97
N TYR A 110 -0.91 -11.30 8.82
CA TYR A 110 -1.55 -10.05 8.47
C TYR A 110 -1.24 -9.73 7.00
N ASP A 111 -2.25 -9.91 6.15
CA ASP A 111 -2.16 -9.74 4.70
C ASP A 111 -2.41 -8.29 4.29
N HIS A 112 -1.44 -7.71 3.59
CA HIS A 112 -1.52 -6.38 2.98
C HIS A 112 -1.45 -6.44 1.44
N GLY A 113 -1.72 -7.62 0.87
CA GLY A 113 -1.80 -7.86 -0.56
C GLY A 113 -0.60 -8.57 -1.16
N CYS A 114 0.39 -9.02 -0.39
CA CYS A 114 1.42 -9.89 -0.92
C CYS A 114 0.90 -11.27 -1.36
N SER A 115 -0.27 -11.67 -0.86
CA SER A 115 -0.97 -12.88 -1.31
C SER A 115 -1.22 -12.92 -2.82
N TRP A 116 -1.41 -11.78 -3.49
CA TRP A 116 -1.45 -11.71 -4.96
C TRP A 116 -0.16 -12.20 -5.62
N ARG A 117 0.99 -11.96 -4.99
CA ARG A 117 2.33 -12.23 -5.54
C ARG A 117 2.86 -13.60 -5.18
N TYR A 118 2.34 -14.24 -4.13
CA TYR A 118 2.87 -15.51 -3.68
C TYR A 118 2.51 -16.65 -4.63
N PRO A 119 3.51 -17.39 -5.12
CA PRO A 119 3.24 -18.59 -5.88
C PRO A 119 2.62 -19.67 -4.97
N LYS A 120 1.72 -20.49 -5.52
CA LYS A 120 1.18 -21.68 -4.85
C LYS A 120 2.23 -22.81 -4.79
N ASN A 121 3.36 -22.56 -4.14
CA ASN A 121 4.42 -23.55 -3.98
C ASN A 121 4.40 -24.17 -2.57
N LYS A 122 5.20 -25.24 -2.41
CA LYS A 122 5.29 -25.97 -1.13
C LYS A 122 5.66 -25.07 0.06
N LYS A 123 6.46 -24.03 -0.13
CA LYS A 123 6.86 -23.10 0.95
C LYS A 123 5.67 -22.28 1.43
N THR A 124 4.96 -21.65 0.50
CA THR A 124 3.79 -20.82 0.81
C THR A 124 2.66 -21.63 1.43
N LEU A 125 2.31 -22.76 0.81
CA LEU A 125 1.25 -23.65 1.32
C LEU A 125 1.59 -24.23 2.69
N ARG A 126 2.84 -24.60 2.94
CA ARG A 126 3.28 -25.09 4.26
C ARG A 126 3.18 -23.98 5.33
N PHE A 127 3.52 -22.76 5.00
CA PHE A 127 3.39 -21.64 5.93
C PHE A 127 1.91 -21.39 6.27
N PHE A 128 1.05 -21.28 5.26
CA PHE A 128 -0.39 -21.05 5.48
C PHE A 128 -1.06 -22.19 6.24
N ALA A 129 -0.62 -23.44 6.05
CA ALA A 129 -1.12 -24.58 6.81
C ALA A 129 -0.77 -24.54 8.32
N MET A 130 0.15 -23.66 8.73
CA MET A 130 0.54 -23.51 10.15
C MET A 130 -0.27 -22.40 10.86
N LEU A 131 -1.04 -21.59 10.15
CA LEU A 131 -1.72 -20.43 10.71
C LEU A 131 -2.86 -20.82 11.65
N ASP A 132 -3.05 -20.03 12.70
CA ASP A 132 -4.23 -20.04 13.57
C ASP A 132 -5.25 -19.00 13.15
N GLY A 133 -4.85 -17.98 12.41
CA GLY A 133 -5.72 -16.93 11.89
C GLY A 133 -5.05 -16.07 10.83
N VAL A 134 -5.88 -15.41 10.05
CA VAL A 134 -5.49 -14.38 9.07
C VAL A 134 -6.24 -13.10 9.38
N ILE A 135 -5.56 -11.99 9.30
CA ILE A 135 -6.15 -10.65 9.22
C ILE A 135 -5.88 -10.12 7.81
N SER A 136 -6.92 -9.69 7.13
CA SER A 136 -6.83 -9.07 5.80
C SER A 136 -7.07 -7.57 5.91
N ALA A 137 -6.21 -6.78 5.26
CA ALA A 137 -6.22 -5.32 5.30
C ALA A 137 -7.40 -4.68 4.53
N SER A 138 -8.13 -5.47 3.76
CA SER A 138 -9.30 -5.08 2.97
C SER A 138 -10.20 -6.29 2.70
N HIS A 139 -11.43 -6.07 2.28
CA HIS A 139 -12.31 -7.16 1.82
C HIS A 139 -11.74 -7.83 0.58
N ALA A 140 -11.14 -7.07 -0.35
CA ALA A 140 -10.45 -7.61 -1.51
C ALA A 140 -9.28 -8.51 -1.10
N SER A 141 -8.44 -8.10 -0.13
CA SER A 141 -7.38 -8.96 0.41
C SER A 141 -7.92 -10.29 0.94
N LYS A 142 -8.99 -10.22 1.72
CA LYS A 142 -9.65 -11.44 2.22
C LYS A 142 -10.10 -12.32 1.06
N ARG A 143 -10.78 -11.74 0.07
CA ARG A 143 -11.35 -12.51 -1.03
C ARG A 143 -10.27 -13.13 -1.92
N VAL A 144 -9.17 -12.42 -2.19
CA VAL A 144 -8.03 -12.99 -2.92
C VAL A 144 -7.40 -14.16 -2.17
N MET A 145 -7.24 -14.05 -0.85
CA MET A 145 -6.76 -15.17 -0.02
C MET A 145 -7.68 -16.39 -0.13
N GLU A 146 -9.00 -16.19 -0.08
CA GLU A 146 -9.99 -17.27 -0.21
C GLU A 146 -9.99 -17.90 -1.60
N LEU A 147 -9.93 -17.10 -2.67
CA LEU A 147 -9.91 -17.57 -4.05
C LEU A 147 -8.61 -18.31 -4.42
N ARG A 148 -7.49 -17.88 -3.84
CA ARG A 148 -6.17 -18.43 -4.18
C ARG A 148 -5.72 -19.56 -3.27
N PHE A 149 -6.11 -19.55 -2.00
CA PHE A 149 -5.58 -20.46 -0.99
C PHE A 149 -6.71 -21.09 -0.17
N ASN A 150 -6.61 -22.39 0.08
CA ASN A 150 -7.50 -23.08 1.02
C ASN A 150 -6.91 -22.91 2.43
N LEU A 151 -7.37 -21.88 3.15
CA LEU A 151 -6.89 -21.58 4.50
C LEU A 151 -7.51 -22.52 5.53
N PRO A 152 -6.71 -23.08 6.47
CA PRO A 152 -7.23 -23.96 7.52
C PRO A 152 -7.77 -23.20 8.75
N CYS A 153 -7.83 -21.89 8.70
CA CYS A 153 -8.11 -21.01 9.82
C CYS A 153 -9.03 -19.86 9.43
N PRO A 154 -9.67 -19.16 10.40
CA PRO A 154 -10.48 -17.98 10.14
C PRO A 154 -9.68 -16.85 9.49
N ASN A 155 -10.34 -16.11 8.60
CA ASN A 155 -9.81 -14.91 7.97
C ASN A 155 -10.76 -13.73 8.27
N HIS A 156 -10.29 -12.77 9.07
CA HIS A 156 -11.04 -11.58 9.45
C HIS A 156 -10.53 -10.35 8.72
N VAL A 157 -11.44 -9.43 8.38
CA VAL A 157 -11.06 -8.15 7.79
C VAL A 157 -10.87 -7.12 8.89
N VAL A 158 -9.73 -6.45 8.88
CA VAL A 158 -9.48 -5.22 9.62
C VAL A 158 -9.00 -4.18 8.62
N ILE A 159 -9.91 -3.32 8.21
CA ILE A 159 -9.64 -2.31 7.17
C ILE A 159 -8.48 -1.42 7.60
N ASN A 160 -7.51 -1.23 6.71
CA ASN A 160 -6.41 -0.33 6.94
C ASN A 160 -6.90 1.10 7.18
N ARG A 161 -6.40 1.72 8.25
CA ARG A 161 -6.68 3.12 8.59
C ARG A 161 -5.39 3.76 9.09
N ILE A 162 -5.16 4.99 8.69
CA ILE A 162 -4.01 5.79 9.12
C ILE A 162 -4.45 6.89 10.07
N LYS A 163 -3.52 7.38 10.86
CA LYS A 163 -3.76 8.59 11.65
C LYS A 163 -4.03 9.76 10.72
N THR A 164 -4.94 10.63 11.14
CA THR A 164 -5.14 11.90 10.45
C THR A 164 -3.79 12.61 10.28
N PRO A 165 -3.39 12.93 9.04
CA PRO A 165 -2.13 13.63 8.80
C PRO A 165 -2.11 14.99 9.51
N ALA A 166 -0.91 15.43 9.92
CA ALA A 166 -0.73 16.80 10.38
C ALA A 166 -0.60 17.77 9.19
N GLY A 167 -0.84 19.05 9.42
CA GLY A 167 -0.62 20.10 8.42
C GLY A 167 -1.68 20.18 7.33
N ILE A 168 -2.89 19.65 7.59
CA ILE A 168 -4.03 19.80 6.69
C ILE A 168 -4.45 21.27 6.65
N ASP A 169 -4.48 21.86 5.44
CA ASP A 169 -5.14 23.13 5.20
C ASP A 169 -6.64 22.89 5.05
N ASN A 170 -7.41 23.39 6.01
CA ASN A 170 -8.88 23.24 6.04
C ASN A 170 -9.60 24.24 5.13
N THR A 171 -8.89 25.10 4.40
CA THR A 171 -9.54 25.99 3.43
C THR A 171 -10.09 25.15 2.26
N PRO A 172 -11.32 25.46 1.78
CA PRO A 172 -11.88 24.76 0.64
C PRO A 172 -10.94 24.87 -0.58
N LYS A 173 -10.57 23.75 -1.16
CA LYS A 173 -9.73 23.74 -2.36
C LYS A 173 -10.46 24.35 -3.54
N THR A 174 -9.74 25.16 -4.28
CA THR A 174 -10.21 25.74 -5.54
C THR A 174 -9.19 25.44 -6.63
N LEU A 175 -9.66 25.23 -7.86
CA LEU A 175 -8.78 25.07 -8.99
C LEU A 175 -8.10 26.40 -9.34
N SER A 176 -6.82 26.35 -9.57
CA SER A 176 -6.01 27.45 -10.13
C SER A 176 -5.19 26.94 -11.29
N GLN A 177 -4.85 27.79 -12.24
CA GLN A 177 -4.00 27.44 -13.37
C GLN A 177 -2.51 27.66 -13.00
N PRO A 178 -1.62 26.75 -13.42
CA PRO A 178 -1.94 25.45 -13.99
C PRO A 178 -2.62 24.53 -12.96
N VAL A 179 -3.51 23.65 -13.42
CA VAL A 179 -4.10 22.65 -12.53
C VAL A 179 -3.04 21.61 -12.17
N ARG A 180 -2.79 21.45 -10.87
CA ARG A 180 -1.74 20.57 -10.35
C ARG A 180 -2.29 19.18 -10.06
N ILE A 181 -1.85 18.21 -10.86
CA ILE A 181 -2.12 16.80 -10.67
C ILE A 181 -0.95 16.19 -9.92
N GLY A 182 -1.21 15.33 -8.94
CA GLY A 182 -0.18 14.65 -8.16
C GLY A 182 -0.33 13.15 -8.17
N THR A 183 0.77 12.42 -8.11
CA THR A 183 0.81 10.98 -7.83
C THR A 183 1.97 10.68 -6.90
N ALA A 184 1.77 9.83 -5.90
CA ALA A 184 2.79 9.49 -4.90
C ALA A 184 2.83 7.98 -4.66
N SER A 185 3.93 7.33 -5.07
CA SER A 185 4.10 5.89 -4.90
C SER A 185 5.56 5.48 -5.05
N ARG A 186 5.86 4.19 -4.83
CA ARG A 186 7.11 3.63 -5.33
C ARG A 186 7.13 3.72 -6.86
N LEU A 187 8.25 4.15 -7.44
CA LEU A 187 8.40 4.21 -8.89
C LEU A 187 8.75 2.82 -9.44
N VAL A 188 7.71 2.00 -9.59
CA VAL A 188 7.75 0.66 -10.20
C VAL A 188 6.62 0.55 -11.22
N SER A 189 6.83 -0.22 -12.28
CA SER A 189 5.91 -0.32 -13.43
C SER A 189 4.48 -0.69 -13.03
N LEU A 190 4.32 -1.56 -12.02
CA LEU A 190 2.99 -1.95 -11.53
C LEU A 190 2.16 -0.83 -10.88
N LYS A 191 2.77 0.34 -10.57
CA LYS A 191 2.06 1.52 -10.07
C LYS A 191 1.48 2.38 -11.20
N GLY A 192 1.72 2.02 -12.46
CA GLY A 192 1.08 2.61 -13.63
C GLY A 192 1.39 4.09 -13.86
N ILE A 193 2.53 4.61 -13.36
CA ILE A 193 2.96 6.00 -13.57
C ILE A 193 2.96 6.36 -15.06
N SER A 194 3.30 5.42 -15.92
CA SER A 194 3.26 5.56 -17.37
C SER A 194 1.87 5.93 -17.92
N VAL A 195 0.78 5.47 -17.30
CA VAL A 195 -0.58 5.88 -17.68
C VAL A 195 -0.79 7.36 -17.39
N SER A 196 -0.31 7.85 -16.24
CA SER A 196 -0.39 9.27 -15.88
C SER A 196 0.43 10.15 -16.85
N LEU A 197 1.57 9.66 -17.35
CA LEU A 197 2.37 10.36 -18.35
C LEU A 197 1.65 10.45 -19.69
N LEU A 198 1.06 9.34 -20.18
CA LEU A 198 0.25 9.34 -21.40
C LEU A 198 -0.98 10.25 -21.28
N MET A 199 -1.66 10.24 -20.13
CA MET A 199 -2.77 11.14 -19.83
C MET A 199 -2.34 12.61 -19.91
N MET A 200 -1.16 12.95 -19.37
CA MET A 200 -0.62 14.32 -19.46
C MET A 200 -0.44 14.76 -20.91
N GLN A 201 0.13 13.90 -21.76
CA GLN A 201 0.28 14.20 -23.18
C GLN A 201 -1.10 14.49 -23.83
N GLU A 202 -2.09 13.68 -23.53
CA GLU A 202 -3.45 13.85 -24.06
C GLU A 202 -4.10 15.15 -23.58
N LEU A 203 -3.99 15.49 -22.29
CA LEU A 203 -4.52 16.74 -21.75
C LEU A 203 -3.87 17.98 -22.38
N LEU A 204 -2.55 17.96 -22.56
CA LEU A 204 -1.82 19.04 -23.23
C LEU A 204 -2.24 19.15 -24.71
N ARG A 205 -2.43 18.02 -25.42
CA ARG A 205 -2.94 17.98 -26.78
C ARG A 205 -4.36 18.59 -26.89
N ARG A 206 -5.20 18.40 -25.86
CA ARG A 206 -6.55 19.00 -25.76
C ARG A 206 -6.51 20.49 -25.35
N GLY A 207 -5.33 21.04 -25.05
CA GLY A 207 -5.12 22.45 -24.74
C GLY A 207 -5.32 22.82 -23.27
N HIS A 208 -5.34 21.84 -22.36
CA HIS A 208 -5.47 22.10 -20.92
C HIS A 208 -4.14 22.57 -20.30
N ASP A 209 -4.21 23.58 -19.44
CA ASP A 209 -3.07 24.06 -18.65
C ASP A 209 -2.93 23.26 -17.35
N VAL A 210 -2.20 22.16 -17.44
CA VAL A 210 -2.01 21.18 -16.35
C VAL A 210 -0.53 20.91 -16.11
N THR A 211 -0.21 20.51 -14.88
CA THR A 211 1.11 19.99 -14.49
C THR A 211 0.96 18.70 -13.70
N LEU A 212 1.96 17.81 -13.76
CA LEU A 212 1.99 16.57 -12.99
C LEU A 212 3.24 16.54 -12.10
N GLU A 213 3.02 16.34 -10.81
CA GLU A 213 4.09 16.02 -9.87
C GLU A 213 4.08 14.53 -9.54
N VAL A 214 5.21 13.85 -9.81
CA VAL A 214 5.43 12.43 -9.49
C VAL A 214 6.35 12.34 -8.28
N ALA A 215 5.77 12.02 -7.13
CA ALA A 215 6.49 11.86 -5.88
C ALA A 215 6.83 10.39 -5.60
N GLY A 216 8.04 10.14 -5.13
CA GLY A 216 8.52 8.81 -4.75
C GLY A 216 9.88 8.44 -5.33
N LYS A 217 10.33 7.23 -4.98
CA LYS A 217 11.59 6.62 -5.47
C LYS A 217 11.32 5.20 -5.95
N GLY A 218 12.10 4.71 -6.87
CA GLY A 218 12.03 3.32 -7.33
C GLY A 218 12.96 3.03 -8.49
N PRO A 219 13.15 1.74 -8.81
CA PRO A 219 14.09 1.31 -9.84
C PRO A 219 13.67 1.75 -11.25
N ASP A 220 12.38 1.97 -11.50
CA ASP A 220 11.86 2.27 -12.84
C ASP A 220 11.82 3.78 -13.13
N ARG A 221 12.36 4.62 -12.24
CA ARG A 221 12.39 6.08 -12.39
C ARG A 221 12.96 6.50 -13.75
N ALA A 222 14.11 5.95 -14.13
CA ALA A 222 14.76 6.29 -15.39
C ALA A 222 13.89 5.95 -16.62
N ALA A 223 13.13 4.85 -16.56
CA ALA A 223 12.21 4.48 -17.63
C ALA A 223 11.03 5.46 -17.75
N PHE A 224 10.51 5.96 -16.61
CA PHE A 224 9.46 6.97 -16.61
C PHE A 224 9.95 8.33 -17.09
N GLU A 225 11.17 8.76 -16.70
CA GLU A 225 11.80 9.99 -17.20
C GLU A 225 12.03 9.90 -18.72
N ALA A 226 12.55 8.78 -19.23
CA ALA A 226 12.71 8.56 -20.67
C ALA A 226 11.38 8.57 -21.42
N LEU A 227 10.31 8.02 -20.84
CA LEU A 227 8.96 8.10 -21.42
C LEU A 227 8.47 9.57 -21.45
N ALA A 228 8.64 10.33 -20.39
CA ALA A 228 8.24 11.73 -20.32
C ALA A 228 8.96 12.59 -21.38
N ASP A 229 10.25 12.34 -21.59
CA ASP A 229 11.04 13.00 -22.65
C ASP A 229 10.50 12.64 -24.04
N ARG A 230 10.24 11.36 -24.30
CA ARG A 230 9.66 10.88 -25.57
C ARG A 230 8.28 11.50 -25.85
N LEU A 231 7.47 11.68 -24.81
CA LEU A 231 6.16 12.33 -24.89
C LEU A 231 6.24 13.86 -24.92
N GLN A 232 7.44 14.44 -24.88
CA GLN A 232 7.71 15.88 -24.92
C GLN A 232 6.99 16.68 -23.83
N LEU A 233 6.90 16.11 -22.60
CA LEU A 233 6.19 16.74 -21.50
C LEU A 233 6.93 17.94 -20.88
N GLY A 234 8.25 18.02 -21.04
CA GLY A 234 9.10 19.15 -20.62
C GLY A 234 8.87 19.57 -19.17
N ASP A 235 8.66 20.86 -18.95
CA ASP A 235 8.42 21.47 -17.64
C ASP A 235 7.02 21.20 -17.05
N ARG A 236 6.16 20.52 -17.80
CA ARG A 236 4.82 20.11 -17.34
C ARG A 236 4.85 18.92 -16.39
N ILE A 237 6.00 18.27 -16.23
CA ILE A 237 6.19 17.16 -15.30
C ILE A 237 7.37 17.41 -14.34
N THR A 238 7.19 16.99 -13.09
CA THR A 238 8.25 17.04 -12.07
C THR A 238 8.34 15.70 -11.34
N PHE A 239 9.52 15.08 -11.36
CA PHE A 239 9.85 13.92 -10.51
C PHE A 239 10.49 14.41 -9.21
N SER A 240 9.68 14.68 -8.20
CA SER A 240 10.11 15.35 -6.96
C SER A 240 10.83 14.45 -5.95
N GLY A 241 10.94 13.16 -6.24
CA GLY A 241 11.59 12.22 -5.32
C GLY A 241 10.74 11.89 -4.10
N TYR A 242 11.36 11.29 -3.08
CA TYR A 242 10.68 10.97 -1.83
C TYR A 242 10.28 12.25 -1.10
N GLN A 243 9.03 12.31 -0.65
CA GLN A 243 8.50 13.47 0.06
C GLN A 243 8.44 13.21 1.56
N ASP A 244 9.28 13.93 2.32
CA ASP A 244 9.17 13.98 3.78
C ASP A 244 8.01 14.89 4.19
N ASP A 245 7.76 15.98 3.44
CA ASP A 245 6.61 16.88 3.60
C ASP A 245 5.41 16.40 2.79
N VAL A 246 4.74 15.37 3.30
CA VAL A 246 3.50 14.83 2.70
C VAL A 246 2.39 15.86 2.69
N ALA A 247 2.30 16.69 3.74
CA ALA A 247 1.29 17.75 3.84
C ALA A 247 1.49 18.81 2.75
N GLY A 248 2.71 19.29 2.56
CA GLY A 248 3.02 20.25 1.50
C GLY A 248 2.68 19.69 0.11
N PHE A 249 2.97 18.40 -0.15
CA PHE A 249 2.60 17.76 -1.41
C PHE A 249 1.08 17.77 -1.65
N PHE A 250 0.27 17.30 -0.70
CA PHE A 250 -1.18 17.23 -0.89
C PHE A 250 -1.85 18.62 -0.81
N ASN A 251 -1.35 19.54 0.00
CA ASN A 251 -1.90 20.90 0.07
C ASN A 251 -1.79 21.64 -1.27
N ARG A 252 -0.70 21.44 -2.04
CA ARG A 252 -0.56 22.04 -3.37
C ARG A 252 -1.22 21.24 -4.51
N THR A 253 -1.60 19.98 -4.29
CA THR A 253 -2.23 19.11 -5.29
C THR A 253 -3.72 19.41 -5.41
N HIS A 254 -4.24 19.51 -6.63
CA HIS A 254 -5.67 19.67 -6.91
C HIS A 254 -6.36 18.32 -7.16
N ILE A 255 -5.74 17.43 -7.94
CA ILE A 255 -6.28 16.12 -8.32
C ILE A 255 -5.21 15.07 -8.05
N TYR A 256 -5.57 13.98 -7.42
CA TYR A 256 -4.66 12.86 -7.19
C TYR A 256 -4.91 11.73 -8.18
N MET A 257 -3.85 11.31 -8.88
CA MET A 257 -3.87 10.19 -9.80
C MET A 257 -3.34 8.94 -9.14
N SER A 258 -4.15 7.90 -9.06
CA SER A 258 -3.75 6.56 -8.67
C SER A 258 -4.04 5.62 -9.83
N THR A 259 -2.99 5.09 -10.48
CA THR A 259 -3.12 4.29 -11.71
C THR A 259 -2.50 2.89 -11.60
N PRO A 260 -2.46 2.24 -10.41
CA PRO A 260 -1.82 0.95 -10.28
C PRO A 260 -2.59 -0.15 -11.03
N ILE A 261 -1.86 -1.18 -11.43
CA ILE A 261 -2.44 -2.42 -11.98
C ILE A 261 -3.06 -3.24 -10.85
N THR A 262 -2.50 -3.16 -9.67
CA THR A 262 -2.94 -3.82 -8.44
C THR A 262 -2.72 -2.91 -7.24
N GLU A 263 -3.72 -2.83 -6.37
CA GLU A 263 -3.64 -2.07 -5.12
C GLU A 263 -4.54 -2.69 -4.05
N PRO A 264 -3.98 -3.32 -3.03
CA PRO A 264 -4.77 -4.00 -2.00
C PRO A 264 -5.74 -3.10 -1.23
N PHE A 265 -5.42 -1.81 -1.12
CA PHE A 265 -6.29 -0.83 -0.48
C PHE A 265 -6.09 0.60 -1.01
N GLY A 266 -4.84 1.15 -0.97
CA GLY A 266 -4.56 2.50 -1.45
C GLY A 266 -4.41 3.54 -0.34
N LEU A 267 -3.43 3.36 0.55
CA LEU A 267 -3.17 4.30 1.64
C LEU A 267 -2.86 5.73 1.16
N SER A 268 -2.18 5.90 0.03
CA SER A 268 -1.91 7.22 -0.54
C SER A 268 -3.17 7.91 -1.06
N CYS A 269 -4.16 7.14 -1.53
CA CYS A 269 -5.46 7.67 -1.88
C CYS A 269 -6.19 8.18 -0.63
N MET A 270 -6.18 7.39 0.45
CA MET A 270 -6.75 7.82 1.73
C MET A 270 -6.06 9.09 2.24
N GLU A 271 -4.73 9.17 2.15
CA GLU A 271 -3.99 10.39 2.51
C GLU A 271 -4.47 11.59 1.71
N SER A 272 -4.61 11.47 0.39
CA SER A 272 -5.08 12.58 -0.46
C SER A 272 -6.47 13.08 -0.04
N LEU A 273 -7.37 12.16 0.33
CA LEU A 273 -8.72 12.50 0.77
C LEU A 273 -8.71 13.39 2.02
N TYR A 274 -7.84 13.12 3.01
CA TYR A 274 -7.71 13.98 4.19
C TYR A 274 -7.41 15.45 3.85
N PHE A 275 -6.73 15.69 2.73
CA PHE A 275 -6.41 17.04 2.24
C PHE A 275 -7.47 17.61 1.28
N GLY A 276 -8.62 16.96 1.15
CA GLY A 276 -9.68 17.40 0.24
C GLY A 276 -9.30 17.27 -1.24
N VAL A 277 -8.39 16.35 -1.57
CA VAL A 277 -7.95 16.10 -2.96
C VAL A 277 -8.70 14.91 -3.53
N PRO A 278 -9.61 15.12 -4.51
CA PRO A 278 -10.33 14.02 -5.15
C PRO A 278 -9.39 13.12 -5.94
N VAL A 279 -9.72 11.82 -5.98
CA VAL A 279 -8.87 10.77 -6.56
C VAL A 279 -9.47 10.25 -7.86
N ILE A 280 -8.64 10.09 -8.90
CA ILE A 280 -8.96 9.24 -10.06
C ILE A 280 -8.24 7.92 -9.85
N PHE A 281 -8.97 6.79 -9.93
CA PHE A 281 -8.45 5.49 -9.52
C PHE A 281 -9.06 4.33 -10.32
N PRO A 282 -8.35 3.17 -10.47
CA PRO A 282 -8.92 1.98 -11.08
C PRO A 282 -9.85 1.26 -10.12
N GLN A 283 -10.97 0.78 -10.63
CA GLN A 283 -11.87 -0.14 -9.94
C GLN A 283 -11.27 -1.56 -9.94
N VAL A 284 -10.17 -1.74 -9.21
CA VAL A 284 -9.43 -2.99 -9.09
C VAL A 284 -9.03 -3.24 -7.65
N ASP A 285 -9.00 -4.49 -7.25
CA ASP A 285 -8.62 -4.95 -5.91
C ASP A 285 -9.39 -4.19 -4.80
N GLY A 286 -8.67 -3.64 -3.82
CA GLY A 286 -9.25 -2.92 -2.68
C GLY A 286 -9.32 -1.40 -2.84
N GLN A 287 -8.97 -0.84 -3.99
CA GLN A 287 -9.05 0.63 -4.14
C GLN A 287 -10.47 1.20 -4.01
N PRO A 288 -11.54 0.54 -4.48
CA PRO A 288 -12.92 1.00 -4.24
C PRO A 288 -13.34 1.00 -2.76
N GLU A 289 -12.56 0.36 -1.88
CA GLU A 289 -12.76 0.42 -0.43
C GLU A 289 -12.15 1.66 0.21
N ALA A 290 -11.07 2.19 -0.39
CA ALA A 290 -10.41 3.41 0.08
C ALA A 290 -11.04 4.69 -0.49
N VAL A 291 -11.56 4.64 -1.72
CA VAL A 291 -12.14 5.78 -2.43
C VAL A 291 -13.51 5.42 -2.96
N LYS A 292 -14.52 6.20 -2.61
CA LYS A 292 -15.88 5.99 -3.09
C LYS A 292 -16.10 6.72 -4.41
N ASP A 293 -16.37 5.95 -5.47
CA ASP A 293 -16.69 6.48 -6.81
C ASP A 293 -17.91 7.41 -6.78
N GLY A 294 -17.82 8.54 -7.47
CA GLY A 294 -18.87 9.58 -7.54
C GLY A 294 -19.05 10.38 -6.25
N VAL A 295 -18.36 10.03 -5.15
CA VAL A 295 -18.46 10.70 -3.86
C VAL A 295 -17.21 11.52 -3.55
N CYS A 296 -16.05 10.89 -3.54
CA CYS A 296 -14.77 11.53 -3.22
C CYS A 296 -13.69 11.29 -4.30
N GLY A 297 -14.07 10.72 -5.43
CA GLY A 297 -13.21 10.46 -6.57
C GLY A 297 -13.98 9.93 -7.76
N ILE A 298 -13.26 9.59 -8.83
CA ILE A 298 -13.78 8.99 -10.05
C ILE A 298 -13.10 7.64 -10.26
N GLY A 299 -13.88 6.57 -10.17
CA GLY A 299 -13.45 5.20 -10.42
C GLY A 299 -13.54 4.86 -11.90
N LEU A 300 -12.47 4.31 -12.46
CA LEU A 300 -12.40 3.91 -13.86
C LEU A 300 -12.18 2.40 -13.98
N THR A 301 -12.82 1.77 -14.96
CA THR A 301 -12.61 0.34 -15.25
C THR A 301 -11.32 0.14 -16.04
N PRO A 302 -10.36 -0.69 -15.57
CA PRO A 302 -9.16 -1.01 -16.35
C PRO A 302 -9.51 -1.71 -17.66
N SER A 303 -9.04 -1.18 -18.80
CA SER A 303 -9.41 -1.64 -20.14
C SER A 303 -8.22 -2.01 -21.04
N VAL A 304 -7.02 -1.43 -20.76
CA VAL A 304 -5.83 -1.59 -21.59
C VAL A 304 -5.04 -2.82 -21.15
N THR A 305 -4.79 -3.77 -22.05
CA THR A 305 -3.97 -4.94 -21.74
C THR A 305 -2.51 -4.56 -21.52
N ILE A 306 -1.75 -5.40 -20.79
CA ILE A 306 -0.30 -5.19 -20.56
C ILE A 306 0.43 -5.08 -21.89
N GLU A 307 0.07 -5.90 -22.88
CA GLU A 307 0.69 -5.88 -24.21
C GLU A 307 0.43 -4.57 -24.96
N GLN A 308 -0.82 -4.09 -24.97
CA GLN A 308 -1.16 -2.79 -25.56
C GLN A 308 -0.41 -1.66 -24.87
N HIS A 309 -0.31 -1.70 -23.54
CA HIS A 309 0.42 -0.70 -22.77
C HIS A 309 1.92 -0.73 -23.09
N ARG A 310 2.51 -1.91 -23.20
CA ARG A 310 3.91 -2.08 -23.61
C ARG A 310 4.18 -1.46 -24.99
N GLN A 311 3.28 -1.69 -25.95
CA GLN A 311 3.41 -1.08 -27.30
C GLN A 311 3.38 0.45 -27.26
N LEU A 312 2.65 1.05 -26.34
CA LEU A 312 2.58 2.51 -26.16
C LEU A 312 3.79 3.09 -25.43
N THR A 313 4.37 2.34 -24.49
CA THR A 313 5.31 2.90 -23.51
C THR A 313 6.70 2.29 -23.52
N ASP A 314 6.91 1.14 -24.17
CA ASP A 314 8.11 0.29 -24.04
C ASP A 314 8.45 -0.10 -22.60
N ILE A 315 7.49 0.01 -21.67
CA ILE A 315 7.69 -0.35 -20.26
C ILE A 315 7.16 -1.75 -20.02
N GLU A 316 8.05 -2.63 -19.57
CA GLU A 316 7.69 -3.96 -19.11
C GLU A 316 7.05 -3.90 -17.72
N VAL A 317 5.99 -4.67 -17.53
CA VAL A 317 5.30 -4.79 -16.25
C VAL A 317 5.55 -6.17 -15.68
N ASP A 318 6.35 -6.22 -14.62
CA ASP A 318 6.55 -7.45 -13.83
C ASP A 318 5.42 -7.59 -12.80
N PHE A 319 4.43 -8.40 -13.13
CA PHE A 319 3.26 -8.59 -12.29
C PHE A 319 2.76 -10.05 -12.30
N PRO A 320 2.14 -10.53 -11.21
CA PRO A 320 1.39 -11.79 -11.18
C PRO A 320 0.27 -11.82 -12.22
N HIS A 321 -0.07 -13.00 -12.67
CA HIS A 321 -0.97 -13.22 -13.79
C HIS A 321 -2.43 -12.81 -13.55
N GLU A 322 -2.81 -12.42 -12.33
CA GLU A 322 -4.20 -12.16 -11.94
C GLU A 322 -4.31 -10.97 -10.97
N VAL A 323 -5.40 -10.23 -11.10
CA VAL A 323 -5.88 -9.21 -10.16
C VAL A 323 -7.31 -9.53 -9.76
N TYR A 324 -7.80 -8.93 -8.70
CA TYR A 324 -9.18 -9.10 -8.27
C TYR A 324 -10.08 -8.01 -8.89
N ASP A 325 -11.14 -8.45 -9.52
CA ASP A 325 -12.22 -7.58 -10.00
C ASP A 325 -13.35 -7.57 -8.95
N PRO A 326 -13.56 -6.45 -8.24
CA PRO A 326 -14.60 -6.35 -7.22
C PRO A 326 -16.02 -6.33 -7.79
N LEU A 327 -16.20 -6.05 -9.08
CA LEU A 327 -17.52 -6.03 -9.71
C LEU A 327 -18.03 -7.45 -10.02
N THR A 328 -17.13 -8.35 -10.39
CA THR A 328 -17.46 -9.73 -10.76
C THR A 328 -17.11 -10.75 -9.68
N ASP A 329 -16.51 -10.30 -8.56
CA ASP A 329 -15.99 -11.15 -7.46
C ASP A 329 -15.10 -12.28 -7.98
N SER A 330 -14.17 -11.96 -8.86
CA SER A 330 -13.32 -12.96 -9.51
C SER A 330 -11.89 -12.47 -9.74
N LEU A 331 -10.98 -13.44 -9.92
CA LEU A 331 -9.63 -13.15 -10.38
C LEU A 331 -9.64 -13.06 -11.91
N VAL A 332 -9.09 -11.96 -12.43
CA VAL A 332 -9.07 -11.64 -13.86
C VAL A 332 -7.67 -11.30 -14.34
N ALA A 333 -7.45 -11.33 -15.65
CA ALA A 333 -6.19 -10.86 -16.23
C ALA A 333 -5.95 -9.37 -15.90
N PRO A 334 -4.73 -8.97 -15.51
CA PRO A 334 -4.43 -7.60 -15.17
C PRO A 334 -4.55 -6.68 -16.39
N LYS A 335 -5.12 -5.51 -16.17
CA LYS A 335 -5.22 -4.43 -17.16
C LYS A 335 -4.85 -3.10 -16.51
N LEU A 336 -4.44 -2.14 -17.34
CA LEU A 336 -4.22 -0.76 -16.93
C LEU A 336 -5.43 0.10 -17.29
N LEU A 337 -5.49 1.29 -16.68
CA LEU A 337 -6.44 2.30 -17.11
C LEU A 337 -6.09 2.81 -18.52
N SER A 338 -7.11 3.19 -19.27
CA SER A 338 -6.95 3.98 -20.50
C SER A 338 -6.53 5.41 -20.12
N HIS A 339 -5.46 5.89 -20.70
CA HIS A 339 -5.03 7.29 -20.53
C HIS A 339 -6.05 8.29 -21.07
N ILE A 340 -6.84 7.88 -22.05
CA ILE A 340 -7.96 8.68 -22.59
C ILE A 340 -9.05 8.81 -21.54
N ASP A 341 -9.48 7.69 -20.94
CA ASP A 341 -10.50 7.72 -19.88
C ASP A 341 -10.02 8.51 -18.64
N CYS A 342 -8.71 8.44 -18.34
CA CYS A 342 -8.10 9.27 -17.32
C CYS A 342 -8.16 10.76 -17.66
N ALA A 343 -7.90 11.15 -18.91
CA ALA A 343 -8.01 12.53 -19.37
C ALA A 343 -9.47 13.02 -19.30
N ASP A 344 -10.42 12.20 -19.73
CA ASP A 344 -11.87 12.52 -19.62
C ASP A 344 -12.31 12.70 -18.15
N ALA A 345 -11.78 11.89 -17.25
CA ALA A 345 -12.03 12.03 -15.82
C ALA A 345 -11.42 13.32 -15.23
N VAL A 346 -10.22 13.70 -15.68
CA VAL A 346 -9.65 15.01 -15.32
C VAL A 346 -10.54 16.13 -15.83
N GLU A 347 -10.99 16.12 -17.09
CA GLU A 347 -11.88 17.15 -17.65
C GLU A 347 -13.16 17.32 -16.84
N LYS A 348 -13.79 16.22 -16.37
CA LYS A 348 -14.93 16.29 -15.46
C LYS A 348 -14.59 17.00 -14.13
N LEU A 349 -13.37 16.80 -13.62
CA LEU A 349 -12.90 17.49 -12.41
C LEU A 349 -12.51 18.96 -12.69
N LEU A 350 -12.31 19.37 -13.93
CA LEU A 350 -12.13 20.78 -14.27
C LEU A 350 -13.42 21.59 -14.20
N GLU A 351 -14.59 20.94 -14.19
CA GLU A 351 -15.87 21.57 -13.94
C GLU A 351 -15.96 22.01 -12.45
N ARG A 352 -16.14 23.31 -12.24
CA ARG A 352 -16.06 23.93 -10.91
C ARG A 352 -16.96 23.27 -9.87
N GLU A 353 -18.22 23.01 -10.21
CA GLU A 353 -19.19 22.42 -9.27
C GLU A 353 -18.85 20.98 -8.92
N THR A 354 -18.47 20.19 -9.94
CA THR A 354 -18.02 18.80 -9.78
C THR A 354 -16.80 18.75 -8.87
N TYR A 355 -15.78 19.57 -9.14
CA TYR A 355 -14.58 19.63 -8.34
C TYR A 355 -14.88 20.00 -6.87
N GLN A 356 -15.60 21.09 -6.65
CA GLN A 356 -15.92 21.57 -5.30
C GLN A 356 -16.73 20.54 -4.50
N THR A 357 -17.62 19.81 -5.15
CA THR A 357 -18.43 18.77 -4.50
C THR A 357 -17.56 17.58 -4.09
N LEU A 358 -16.76 17.02 -5.02
CA LEU A 358 -15.91 15.89 -4.73
C LEU A 358 -14.79 16.24 -3.73
N SER A 359 -14.22 17.44 -3.82
CA SER A 359 -13.20 17.90 -2.88
C SER A 359 -13.74 18.05 -1.45
N ARG A 360 -14.92 18.64 -1.25
CA ARG A 360 -15.57 18.72 0.08
C ARG A 360 -15.88 17.32 0.64
N ASN A 361 -16.39 16.46 -0.20
CA ASN A 361 -16.68 15.08 0.20
C ASN A 361 -15.40 14.32 0.53
N ALA A 362 -14.32 14.49 -0.27
CA ALA A 362 -13.02 13.90 -0.01
C ALA A 362 -12.53 14.24 1.41
N GLN A 363 -12.61 15.51 1.82
CA GLN A 363 -12.17 15.94 3.15
C GLN A 363 -12.98 15.31 4.30
N ARG A 364 -14.28 15.07 4.09
CA ARG A 364 -15.18 14.50 5.11
C ARG A 364 -15.08 12.98 5.18
N TYR A 365 -14.94 12.32 4.04
CA TYR A 365 -15.04 10.88 3.91
C TYR A 365 -14.11 10.10 4.85
N PRO A 366 -12.79 10.44 5.00
CA PRO A 366 -11.92 9.73 5.92
C PRO A 366 -12.32 9.86 7.38
N ALA A 367 -12.78 11.03 7.81
CA ALA A 367 -13.21 11.25 9.18
C ALA A 367 -14.44 10.40 9.56
N GLU A 368 -15.32 10.17 8.60
CA GLU A 368 -16.55 9.39 8.78
C GLU A 368 -16.29 7.85 8.70
N HIS A 369 -15.31 7.41 7.90
CA HIS A 369 -15.14 6.00 7.56
C HIS A 369 -13.83 5.38 8.06
N PHE A 370 -12.80 6.19 8.36
CA PHE A 370 -11.45 5.68 8.63
C PHE A 370 -10.89 6.14 9.99
N ASN A 371 -11.59 5.83 11.07
CA ASN A 371 -11.14 6.15 12.43
C ASN A 371 -9.97 5.24 12.85
N TYR A 372 -8.78 5.81 13.02
CA TYR A 372 -7.58 5.07 13.40
C TYR A 372 -7.66 4.48 14.82
N ALA A 373 -8.31 5.14 15.78
CA ALA A 373 -8.49 4.58 17.12
C ALA A 373 -9.35 3.31 17.08
N GLN A 374 -10.40 3.32 16.26
CA GLN A 374 -11.22 2.14 16.00
C GLN A 374 -10.42 1.00 15.35
N PHE A 375 -9.53 1.32 14.39
CA PHE A 375 -8.63 0.32 13.79
C PHE A 375 -7.82 -0.42 14.86
N LYS A 376 -7.24 0.29 15.84
CA LYS A 376 -6.44 -0.35 16.90
C LYS A 376 -7.29 -1.29 17.76
N VAL A 377 -8.51 -0.89 18.09
CA VAL A 377 -9.44 -1.73 18.87
C VAL A 377 -9.81 -2.98 18.08
N GLU A 378 -10.26 -2.81 16.83
CA GLU A 378 -10.62 -3.92 15.95
C GLU A 378 -9.45 -4.90 15.74
N PHE A 379 -8.25 -4.37 15.54
CA PHE A 379 -7.04 -5.19 15.37
C PHE A 379 -6.72 -6.00 16.62
N ASP A 380 -6.70 -5.37 17.79
CA ASP A 380 -6.41 -6.05 19.05
C ASP A 380 -7.51 -7.05 19.46
N ASP A 381 -8.79 -6.75 19.20
CA ASP A 381 -9.91 -7.65 19.47
C ASP A 381 -9.89 -8.86 18.54
N THR A 382 -9.56 -8.64 17.26
CA THR A 382 -9.36 -9.73 16.30
C THR A 382 -8.21 -10.64 16.73
N LEU A 383 -7.09 -10.08 17.20
CA LEU A 383 -5.99 -10.90 17.73
C LEU A 383 -6.41 -11.70 18.97
N ARG A 384 -7.21 -11.12 19.88
CA ARG A 384 -7.76 -11.83 21.05
C ARG A 384 -8.65 -13.00 20.65
N SER A 385 -9.46 -12.85 19.62
CA SER A 385 -10.36 -13.91 19.13
C SER A 385 -9.62 -15.16 18.66
N PHE A 386 -8.36 -15.04 18.21
CA PHE A 386 -7.55 -16.21 17.85
C PHE A 386 -6.89 -16.90 19.06
N ILE A 387 -6.83 -16.22 20.21
CA ILE A 387 -6.19 -16.76 21.44
C ILE A 387 -7.23 -17.47 22.30
N ALA A 388 -8.45 -16.97 22.32
CA ALA A 388 -9.58 -17.58 22.99
C ALA A 388 -9.88 -18.97 22.41
#